data_b58805ed116d4d253b71920da54fe692
#
_entry.id   b58805ed116d4d253b71920da54fe692
#
_cell.length_a   1.000
_cell.length_b   1.000
_cell.length_c   1.000
_cell.angle_alpha   90.00
_cell.angle_beta   90.00
_cell.angle_gamma   90.00
#
_symmetry.space_group_name_H-M   'P 1'
#
loop_
_entity.id
_entity.type
_entity.pdbx_description
1 polymer ?
#
loop_
_entity_poly.entity_id
_entity_poly.type
_entity_poly.pdbx_seq_one_letter_code
_entity_poly.pdbx_strand_id
1 'polypeptide(L)'
;MYLNYLHLLSQNKIEDIQLNQEAKVEQRIMEQFEMEQLVYSQDNIYFKTLNENHSSGQLESRNKYPEMLKAYYEIVVQRLADQVPMLIRYFMLKESAHLLCRETLGLIDGANIAEVLREESDISRRRTITQARIERLTIAQQKLSNFI
;
A
#
# COMPACT_ATOMS: atom_id res chain seq x y z
N MET A 1 21.97 -17.98 -9.02
CA MET A 1 21.23 -18.65 -7.91
C MET A 1 20.69 -17.63 -6.88
N TYR A 2 21.50 -16.72 -6.34
CA TYR A 2 21.08 -15.74 -5.33
C TYR A 2 20.06 -14.69 -5.81
N LEU A 3 20.16 -14.20 -7.03
CA LEU A 3 19.18 -13.26 -7.60
C LEU A 3 17.76 -13.85 -7.64
N ASN A 4 17.66 -15.15 -7.97
CA ASN A 4 16.38 -15.85 -7.95
C ASN A 4 15.83 -16.03 -6.53
N TYR A 5 16.71 -16.22 -5.55
CA TYR A 5 16.32 -16.32 -4.14
C TYR A 5 15.80 -14.99 -3.62
N LEU A 6 16.49 -13.88 -3.89
CA LEU A 6 16.03 -12.53 -3.52
C LEU A 6 14.71 -12.17 -4.20
N HIS A 7 14.57 -12.53 -5.48
CA HIS A 7 13.33 -12.33 -6.22
C HIS A 7 12.17 -13.12 -5.59
N LEU A 8 12.39 -14.37 -5.25
CA LEU A 8 11.39 -15.21 -4.59
C LEU A 8 11.03 -14.68 -3.20
N LEU A 9 12.02 -14.24 -2.41
CA LEU A 9 11.82 -13.67 -1.09
C LEU A 9 11.01 -12.37 -1.16
N SER A 10 11.33 -11.51 -2.13
CA SER A 10 10.58 -10.26 -2.34
C SER A 10 9.15 -10.52 -2.83
N GLN A 11 8.93 -11.50 -3.69
CA GLN A 11 7.58 -11.88 -4.12
C GLN A 11 6.74 -12.39 -2.94
N ASN A 12 7.27 -13.31 -2.14
CA ASN A 12 6.55 -13.82 -0.97
C ASN A 12 6.18 -12.69 0.00
N LYS A 13 7.09 -11.71 0.21
CA LYS A 13 6.80 -10.55 1.05
C LYS A 13 5.72 -9.64 0.48
N ILE A 14 5.69 -9.44 -0.83
CA ILE A 14 4.64 -8.66 -1.50
C ILE A 14 3.30 -9.36 -1.35
N GLU A 15 3.24 -10.68 -1.57
CA GLU A 15 2.04 -11.47 -1.41
C GLU A 15 1.52 -11.45 0.04
N ASP A 16 2.40 -11.60 1.04
CA ASP A 16 2.06 -11.51 2.44
C ASP A 16 1.48 -10.12 2.80
N ILE A 17 2.08 -9.04 2.32
CA ILE A 17 1.57 -7.68 2.52
C ILE A 17 0.20 -7.54 1.86
N GLN A 18 0.04 -8.00 0.62
CA GLN A 18 -1.22 -7.93 -0.10
C GLN A 18 -2.34 -8.64 0.66
N LEU A 19 -2.16 -9.90 1.04
CA LEU A 19 -3.14 -10.69 1.79
C LEU A 19 -3.51 -10.04 3.13
N ASN A 20 -2.51 -9.54 3.86
CA ASN A 20 -2.74 -8.86 5.13
C ASN A 20 -3.54 -7.56 4.97
N GLN A 21 -3.25 -6.77 3.93
CA GLN A 21 -3.97 -5.52 3.69
C GLN A 21 -5.38 -5.78 3.14
N GLU A 22 -5.55 -6.80 2.31
CA GLU A 22 -6.87 -7.25 1.83
C GLU A 22 -7.78 -7.65 3.00
N ALA A 23 -7.30 -8.49 3.91
CA ALA A 23 -8.06 -8.87 5.10
C ALA A 23 -8.43 -7.66 5.98
N LYS A 24 -7.52 -6.68 6.13
CA LYS A 24 -7.81 -5.44 6.87
C LYS A 24 -8.86 -4.59 6.18
N VAL A 25 -8.78 -4.43 4.86
CA VAL A 25 -9.78 -3.68 4.09
C VAL A 25 -11.16 -4.32 4.23
N GLU A 26 -11.24 -5.63 4.07
CA GLU A 26 -12.47 -6.37 4.22
C GLU A 26 -13.09 -6.15 5.60
N GLN A 27 -12.28 -6.31 6.65
CA GLN A 27 -12.72 -6.05 8.03
C GLN A 27 -13.25 -4.63 8.20
N ARG A 28 -12.53 -3.61 7.69
CA ARG A 28 -12.94 -2.20 7.82
C ARG A 28 -14.22 -1.88 7.05
N ILE A 29 -14.40 -2.49 5.90
CA ILE A 29 -15.64 -2.35 5.12
C ILE A 29 -16.81 -2.99 5.89
N MET A 30 -16.61 -4.18 6.44
CA MET A 30 -17.64 -4.84 7.24
C MET A 30 -18.01 -4.03 8.50
N GLU A 31 -17.02 -3.52 9.24
CA GLU A 31 -17.24 -2.61 10.36
C GLU A 31 -18.05 -1.36 9.95
N GLN A 32 -17.78 -0.81 8.76
CA GLN A 32 -18.54 0.33 8.25
C GLN A 32 -20.00 -0.03 7.98
N PHE A 33 -20.26 -1.20 7.40
CA PHE A 33 -21.65 -1.67 7.21
C PHE A 33 -22.37 -1.93 8.54
N GLU A 34 -21.68 -2.45 9.55
CA GLU A 34 -22.24 -2.62 10.89
C GLU A 34 -22.57 -1.27 11.54
N MET A 35 -21.70 -0.26 11.38
CA MET A 35 -21.96 1.09 11.86
C MET A 35 -23.18 1.74 11.18
N GLU A 36 -23.43 1.46 9.90
CA GLU A 36 -24.62 2.00 9.21
C GLU A 36 -25.94 1.39 9.69
N GLN A 37 -25.91 0.28 10.45
CA GLN A 37 -27.10 -0.23 11.14
C GLN A 37 -27.54 0.69 12.29
N LEU A 38 -26.63 1.53 12.79
CA LEU A 38 -26.96 2.58 13.74
C LEU A 38 -27.49 3.77 12.97
N VAL A 39 -28.80 4.00 13.07
CA VAL A 39 -29.45 5.13 12.39
C VAL A 39 -28.96 6.44 13.00
N TYR A 40 -27.94 7.03 12.40
CA TYR A 40 -27.34 8.28 12.85
C TYR A 40 -26.90 9.14 11.68
N SER A 41 -27.31 10.40 11.67
CA SER A 41 -26.83 11.40 10.72
C SER A 41 -26.84 12.78 11.34
N GLN A 42 -25.79 13.56 11.08
CA GLN A 42 -25.74 15.02 11.35
C GLN A 42 -25.81 15.82 10.05
N ASP A 43 -26.25 15.20 8.96
CA ASP A 43 -26.35 15.86 7.66
C ASP A 43 -27.42 16.96 7.69
N ASN A 44 -27.03 18.15 7.24
CA ASN A 44 -27.92 19.31 7.20
C ASN A 44 -29.12 19.12 6.26
N ILE A 45 -28.96 18.30 5.21
CA ILE A 45 -30.05 18.01 4.27
C ILE A 45 -31.12 17.19 4.99
N TYR A 46 -30.72 16.20 5.77
CA TYR A 46 -31.63 15.39 6.58
C TYR A 46 -32.40 16.24 7.59
N PHE A 47 -31.69 17.10 8.34
CA PHE A 47 -32.35 18.00 9.31
C PHE A 47 -33.26 19.04 8.66
N LYS A 48 -32.89 19.55 7.48
CA LYS A 48 -33.71 20.48 6.71
C LYS A 48 -35.02 19.79 6.27
N THR A 49 -34.92 18.60 5.69
CA THR A 49 -36.10 17.79 5.30
C THR A 49 -37.00 17.47 6.50
N LEU A 50 -36.39 17.15 7.66
CA LEU A 50 -37.13 16.95 8.92
C LEU A 50 -37.90 18.21 9.35
N ASN A 51 -37.24 19.38 9.34
CA ASN A 51 -37.81 20.64 9.78
C ASN A 51 -38.92 21.17 8.83
N GLU A 52 -38.71 21.04 7.51
CA GLU A 52 -39.72 21.39 6.52
C GLU A 52 -40.99 20.54 6.67
N ASN A 53 -40.81 19.28 7.03
CA ASN A 53 -41.90 18.38 7.31
C ASN A 53 -42.64 18.64 8.65
N HIS A 54 -41.96 19.24 9.65
CA HIS A 54 -42.60 19.64 10.90
C HIS A 54 -43.48 20.90 10.77
N SER A 55 -43.21 21.75 9.77
CA SER A 55 -43.90 23.03 9.58
C SER A 55 -45.25 22.90 8.85
N SER A 56 -45.49 21.82 8.13
CA SER A 56 -46.74 21.54 7.44
C SER A 56 -47.66 20.69 8.30
N GLY A 57 -48.80 21.26 8.67
CA GLY A 57 -49.76 20.77 9.68
C GLY A 57 -50.17 19.29 9.59
N GLN A 58 -50.72 18.84 10.70
CA GLN A 58 -51.01 17.48 11.16
C GLN A 58 -51.77 16.50 10.23
N LEU A 59 -52.16 16.86 9.00
CA LEU A 59 -53.01 16.00 8.16
C LEU A 59 -52.27 15.14 7.11
N GLU A 60 -50.99 15.34 6.93
CA GLU A 60 -50.20 14.60 5.89
C GLU A 60 -49.13 13.66 6.48
N SER A 61 -49.21 13.27 7.73
CA SER A 61 -48.22 12.45 8.44
C SER A 61 -47.86 11.13 7.75
N ARG A 62 -48.81 10.53 7.01
CA ARG A 62 -48.60 9.21 6.38
C ARG A 62 -47.59 9.21 5.20
N ASN A 63 -47.42 10.33 4.50
CA ASN A 63 -46.54 10.43 3.33
C ASN A 63 -45.10 10.89 3.69
N LYS A 64 -44.89 11.35 4.93
CA LYS A 64 -43.59 11.92 5.38
C LYS A 64 -42.52 10.86 5.64
N TYR A 65 -42.93 9.70 6.18
CA TYR A 65 -41.96 8.65 6.49
C TYR A 65 -41.20 8.11 5.29
N PRO A 66 -41.83 7.87 4.11
CA PRO A 66 -41.11 7.42 2.93
C PRO A 66 -40.07 8.44 2.42
N GLU A 67 -40.38 9.73 2.48
CA GLU A 67 -39.48 10.80 2.07
C GLU A 67 -38.29 10.93 3.01
N MET A 68 -38.50 10.86 4.31
CA MET A 68 -37.46 10.84 5.33
C MET A 68 -36.56 9.62 5.18
N LEU A 69 -37.13 8.45 4.95
CA LEU A 69 -36.37 7.22 4.73
C LEU A 69 -35.55 7.31 3.45
N LYS A 70 -36.11 7.87 2.39
CA LYS A 70 -35.40 8.09 1.12
C LYS A 70 -34.22 9.04 1.31
N ALA A 71 -34.43 10.19 1.97
CA ALA A 71 -33.36 11.15 2.25
C ALA A 71 -32.23 10.52 3.10
N TYR A 72 -32.59 9.74 4.12
CA TYR A 72 -31.60 9.00 4.91
C TYR A 72 -30.84 7.98 4.07
N TYR A 73 -31.54 7.21 3.25
CA TYR A 73 -30.91 6.23 2.35
C TYR A 73 -29.92 6.86 1.37
N GLU A 74 -30.28 8.01 0.79
CA GLU A 74 -29.37 8.75 -0.11
C GLU A 74 -28.08 9.17 0.61
N ILE A 75 -28.16 9.61 1.86
CA ILE A 75 -27.00 9.96 2.68
C ILE A 75 -26.12 8.72 2.95
N VAL A 76 -26.73 7.59 3.32
CA VAL A 76 -25.99 6.34 3.56
C VAL A 76 -25.28 5.87 2.31
N VAL A 77 -25.99 5.87 1.17
CA VAL A 77 -25.40 5.49 -0.14
C VAL A 77 -24.21 6.37 -0.49
N GLN A 78 -24.34 7.69 -0.33
CA GLN A 78 -23.27 8.62 -0.64
C GLN A 78 -22.07 8.43 0.30
N ARG A 79 -22.32 8.23 1.59
CA ARG A 79 -21.29 7.94 2.59
C ARG A 79 -20.51 6.67 2.25
N LEU A 80 -21.19 5.58 1.92
CA LEU A 80 -20.54 4.34 1.54
C LEU A 80 -19.79 4.45 0.20
N ALA A 81 -20.38 5.16 -0.78
CA ALA A 81 -19.75 5.40 -2.07
C ALA A 81 -18.43 6.18 -1.97
N ASP A 82 -18.28 7.03 -0.97
CA ASP A 82 -17.04 7.77 -0.70
C ASP A 82 -16.08 6.95 0.18
N GLN A 83 -16.57 6.35 1.25
CA GLN A 83 -15.72 5.69 2.25
C GLN A 83 -15.12 4.38 1.75
N VAL A 84 -15.89 3.54 1.06
CA VAL A 84 -15.39 2.23 0.60
C VAL A 84 -14.20 2.39 -0.36
N PRO A 85 -14.26 3.22 -1.42
CA PRO A 85 -13.08 3.45 -2.27
C PRO A 85 -11.91 4.09 -1.53
N MET A 86 -12.16 4.97 -0.55
CA MET A 86 -11.08 5.56 0.25
C MET A 86 -10.37 4.51 1.10
N LEU A 87 -11.10 3.60 1.75
CA LEU A 87 -10.53 2.50 2.52
C LEU A 87 -9.66 1.60 1.63
N ILE A 88 -10.18 1.21 0.47
CA ILE A 88 -9.44 0.40 -0.50
C ILE A 88 -8.15 1.11 -0.91
N ARG A 89 -8.23 2.36 -1.34
CA ARG A 89 -7.05 3.13 -1.75
C ARG A 89 -6.03 3.33 -0.63
N TYR A 90 -6.52 3.58 0.58
CA TYR A 90 -5.63 3.76 1.73
C TYR A 90 -4.84 2.49 2.03
N PHE A 91 -5.51 1.36 2.23
CA PHE A 91 -4.85 0.12 2.64
C PHE A 91 -4.10 -0.55 1.49
N MET A 92 -4.72 -0.65 0.30
CA MET A 92 -4.12 -1.38 -0.82
C MET A 92 -3.02 -0.60 -1.54
N LEU A 93 -3.02 0.74 -1.50
CA LEU A 93 -1.99 1.54 -2.15
C LEU A 93 -1.05 2.19 -1.14
N LYS A 94 -1.58 3.09 -0.28
CA LYS A 94 -0.74 3.91 0.59
C LYS A 94 -0.06 3.08 1.68
N GLU A 95 -0.83 2.31 2.42
CA GLU A 95 -0.32 1.49 3.54
C GLU A 95 0.55 0.34 3.02
N SER A 96 0.14 -0.33 1.93
CA SER A 96 0.96 -1.36 1.29
C SER A 96 2.31 -0.83 0.81
N ALA A 97 2.34 0.35 0.18
CA ALA A 97 3.59 0.98 -0.25
C ALA A 97 4.51 1.29 0.95
N HIS A 98 3.94 1.78 2.06
CA HIS A 98 4.69 2.08 3.27
C HIS A 98 5.28 0.80 3.90
N LEU A 99 4.46 -0.27 3.98
CA LEU A 99 4.90 -1.57 4.48
C LEU A 99 5.98 -2.17 3.60
N LEU A 100 5.80 -2.13 2.29
CA LEU A 100 6.79 -2.64 1.33
C LEU A 100 8.13 -1.92 1.47
N CYS A 101 8.11 -0.60 1.59
CA CYS A 101 9.32 0.19 1.81
C CYS A 101 10.02 -0.23 3.12
N ARG A 102 9.28 -0.37 4.21
CA ARG A 102 9.81 -0.77 5.52
C ARG A 102 10.40 -2.19 5.47
N GLU A 103 9.67 -3.14 4.90
CA GLU A 103 10.13 -4.54 4.79
C GLU A 103 11.37 -4.65 3.88
N THR A 104 11.40 -3.89 2.79
CA THR A 104 12.58 -3.85 1.89
C THR A 104 13.81 -3.29 2.60
N LEU A 105 13.65 -2.20 3.36
CA LEU A 105 14.73 -1.64 4.16
C LEU A 105 15.19 -2.63 5.25
N GLY A 106 14.24 -3.30 5.92
CA GLY A 106 14.54 -4.33 6.91
C GLY A 106 15.30 -5.53 6.33
N LEU A 107 15.03 -5.90 5.09
CA LEU A 107 15.81 -6.93 4.38
C LEU A 107 17.26 -6.48 4.11
N ILE A 108 17.46 -5.21 3.83
CA ILE A 108 18.81 -4.64 3.61
C ILE A 108 19.58 -4.58 4.93
N ASP A 109 18.95 -4.13 6.01
CA ASP A 109 19.59 -3.99 7.32
C ASP A 109 19.86 -5.34 8.00
N GLY A 110 18.96 -6.31 7.82
CA GLY A 110 19.08 -7.64 8.44
C GLY A 110 19.88 -8.65 7.62
N ALA A 111 20.04 -8.42 6.32
CA ALA A 111 20.83 -9.28 5.47
C ALA A 111 22.32 -8.95 5.64
N ASN A 112 23.14 -9.99 5.82
CA ASN A 112 24.57 -9.86 5.59
C ASN A 112 24.74 -9.55 4.09
N ILE A 113 24.78 -8.26 3.75
CA ILE A 113 24.86 -7.74 2.37
C ILE A 113 26.00 -8.45 1.61
N ALA A 114 27.10 -8.75 2.30
CA ALA A 114 28.22 -9.50 1.75
C ALA A 114 27.83 -10.94 1.35
N GLU A 115 26.88 -11.56 2.03
CA GLU A 115 26.40 -12.91 1.74
C GLU A 115 25.35 -12.91 0.62
N VAL A 116 24.45 -11.94 0.63
CA VAL A 116 23.42 -11.74 -0.39
C VAL A 116 24.00 -11.31 -1.74
N LEU A 117 25.02 -10.46 -1.71
CA LEU A 117 25.77 -9.99 -2.90
C LEU A 117 26.99 -10.84 -3.19
N ARG A 118 27.14 -11.99 -2.57
CA ARG A 118 28.27 -12.89 -2.80
C ARG A 118 28.33 -13.30 -4.27
N GLU A 119 29.39 -12.84 -4.91
CA GLU A 119 29.68 -13.14 -6.31
C GLU A 119 29.97 -14.64 -6.48
N GLU A 120 29.50 -15.23 -7.57
CA GLU A 120 29.87 -16.62 -7.88
C GLU A 120 31.40 -16.76 -7.92
N SER A 121 31.89 -17.85 -7.35
CA SER A 121 33.33 -18.09 -7.17
C SER A 121 34.12 -17.94 -8.46
N ASP A 122 33.59 -18.33 -9.61
CA ASP A 122 34.23 -18.21 -10.92
C ASP A 122 34.33 -16.76 -11.39
N ILE A 123 33.28 -15.94 -11.15
CA ILE A 123 33.27 -14.53 -11.53
C ILE A 123 34.22 -13.74 -10.63
N SER A 124 34.19 -14.01 -9.33
CA SER A 124 35.11 -13.42 -8.36
C SER A 124 36.58 -13.73 -8.70
N ARG A 125 36.87 -14.98 -9.06
CA ARG A 125 38.19 -15.41 -9.48
C ARG A 125 38.66 -14.71 -10.78
N ARG A 126 37.79 -14.61 -11.79
CA ARG A 126 38.08 -13.88 -13.04
C ARG A 126 38.33 -12.40 -12.78
N ARG A 127 37.53 -11.77 -11.91
CA ARG A 127 37.72 -10.38 -11.51
C ARG A 127 39.09 -10.17 -10.88
N THR A 128 39.47 -11.00 -9.91
CA THR A 128 40.79 -10.91 -9.24
C THR A 128 41.95 -11.07 -10.21
N ILE A 129 41.88 -12.05 -11.14
CA ILE A 129 42.89 -12.27 -12.16
C ILE A 129 43.01 -11.06 -13.10
N THR A 130 41.86 -10.52 -13.53
CA THR A 130 41.81 -9.38 -14.45
C THR A 130 42.34 -8.11 -13.78
N GLN A 131 41.98 -7.89 -12.51
CA GLN A 131 42.50 -6.76 -11.73
C GLN A 131 44.01 -6.80 -11.58
N ALA A 132 44.55 -7.96 -11.21
CA ALA A 132 46.00 -8.15 -11.10
C ALA A 132 46.74 -7.98 -12.47
N ARG A 133 46.05 -8.29 -13.59
CA ARG A 133 46.58 -8.05 -14.93
C ARG A 133 46.61 -6.55 -15.28
N ILE A 134 45.55 -5.83 -14.94
CA ILE A 134 45.46 -4.37 -15.12
C ILE A 134 46.58 -3.69 -14.34
N GLU A 135 46.78 -4.02 -13.07
CA GLU A 135 47.82 -3.45 -12.22
C GLU A 135 49.23 -3.65 -12.84
N ARG A 136 49.51 -4.89 -13.28
CA ARG A 136 50.83 -5.18 -13.96
C ARG A 136 51.02 -4.38 -15.25
N LEU A 137 49.97 -4.23 -16.06
CA LEU A 137 50.01 -3.44 -17.28
C LEU A 137 50.18 -1.95 -17.00
N THR A 138 49.54 -1.43 -15.98
CA THR A 138 49.67 -0.04 -15.53
C THR A 138 51.13 0.26 -15.08
N ILE A 139 51.70 -0.64 -14.29
CA ILE A 139 53.10 -0.52 -13.87
C ILE A 139 54.07 -0.57 -15.09
N ALA A 140 53.83 -1.48 -16.01
CA ALA A 140 54.62 -1.59 -17.24
C ALA A 140 54.52 -0.32 -18.10
N GLN A 141 53.32 0.23 -18.24
CA GLN A 141 53.09 1.49 -18.95
C GLN A 141 53.82 2.66 -18.31
N GLN A 142 53.75 2.78 -16.98
CA GLN A 142 54.49 3.83 -16.26
C GLN A 142 56.00 3.72 -16.44
N LYS A 143 56.54 2.48 -16.40
CA LYS A 143 57.96 2.26 -16.62
C LYS A 143 58.37 2.65 -18.05
N LEU A 144 57.56 2.30 -19.05
CA LEU A 144 57.82 2.69 -20.44
C LEU A 144 57.78 4.20 -20.64
N SER A 145 56.80 4.89 -20.04
CA SER A 145 56.70 6.36 -20.12
C SER A 145 57.87 7.09 -19.47
N ASN A 146 58.55 6.47 -18.52
CA ASN A 146 59.76 7.04 -17.89
C ASN A 146 61.06 6.79 -18.66
N PHE A 147 61.02 5.96 -19.73
CA PHE A 147 62.17 5.67 -20.59
C PHE A 147 62.13 6.45 -21.90
N ILE A 148 61.08 7.17 -22.20
CA ILE A 148 60.91 8.06 -23.36
C ILE A 148 61.04 9.50 -22.88
#